data_d4efb97d97f265300b82e5cd3c71c144
#
_entry.id   d4efb97d97f265300b82e5cd3c71c144
#
_cell.length_a   1.000
_cell.length_b   1.000
_cell.length_c   1.000
_cell.angle_alpha   90.00
_cell.angle_beta   90.00
_cell.angle_gamma   90.00
#
_symmetry.space_group_name_H-M   'P 1'
#
loop_
_entity.id
_entity.type
_entity.pdbx_description
1 polymer ?
#
loop_
_entity_poly.entity_id
_entity_poly.type
_entity_poly.pdbx_seq_one_letter_code
_entity_poly.pdbx_strand_id
1 'polypeptide(L)'
;MARSLHADHSNMGTVAVATQVGYSIGILAFVPLGDVIERRSLMVRLFAGVAISALLAALAPNLATLLAASIAIGLTAAVTHVVVPIAPELADDEERGRAVGTVMTGLLLGVLLARSVSGWIASFFGWRSVFVFAALCNAAFVPLMLRKLPKLPPHKPLPYTQALRSLWTLIRTQPLLRESAVLGGLVFAAFSAFWTTLVFLLGSKHYHLGAGTAGSFGILGATGALIAPIAGRVADRRGSRAVVTLGLSLLSLGFCILWLLGYHILGLVLGVIVLDLGAQANQIANQTRIFGLEPGARGRINTIYMTVYFLGGSLGSLFSTIAWGHWGWGGVCALGLGLLGLAALRHATGMRAAVVAEAA
;
A
#
# COMPACT_ATOMS: atom_id res chain seq x y z
N MET A 1 22.86 -0.44 -3.72
CA MET A 1 22.57 -0.89 -2.35
C MET A 1 23.39 -2.15 -2.00
N ALA A 2 23.11 -3.31 -2.59
CA ALA A 2 23.75 -4.58 -2.24
C ALA A 2 25.28 -4.49 -2.14
N ARG A 3 25.95 -3.99 -3.18
CA ARG A 3 27.44 -3.83 -3.18
C ARG A 3 27.96 -2.93 -2.06
N SER A 4 27.26 -1.84 -1.73
CA SER A 4 27.72 -0.87 -0.70
C SER A 4 27.44 -1.31 0.74
N LEU A 5 26.61 -2.34 0.92
CA LEU A 5 26.26 -2.91 2.23
C LEU A 5 26.82 -4.31 2.43
N HIS A 6 27.66 -4.79 1.47
CA HIS A 6 28.20 -6.16 1.47
C HIS A 6 27.14 -7.24 1.67
N ALA A 7 25.96 -7.06 1.03
CA ALA A 7 24.82 -7.93 1.17
C ALA A 7 24.43 -8.56 -0.17
N ASP A 8 23.88 -9.77 -0.13
CA ASP A 8 23.40 -10.45 -1.33
C ASP A 8 22.19 -9.73 -1.93
N HIS A 9 22.04 -9.81 -3.25
CA HIS A 9 20.91 -9.22 -3.96
C HIS A 9 19.56 -9.76 -3.46
N SER A 10 19.50 -11.04 -3.09
CA SER A 10 18.31 -11.68 -2.51
C SER A 10 17.87 -11.04 -1.19
N ASN A 11 18.83 -10.55 -0.39
CA ASN A 11 18.52 -9.92 0.90
C ASN A 11 17.99 -8.50 0.76
N MET A 12 18.08 -7.86 -0.42
CA MET A 12 17.57 -6.50 -0.61
C MET A 12 16.04 -6.42 -0.58
N GLY A 13 15.33 -7.51 -0.92
CA GLY A 13 13.87 -7.59 -0.79
C GLY A 13 13.40 -7.45 0.66
N THR A 14 14.23 -7.84 1.63
CA THR A 14 13.89 -7.71 3.06
C THR A 14 13.71 -6.27 3.52
N VAL A 15 14.29 -5.28 2.82
CA VAL A 15 14.11 -3.85 3.10
C VAL A 15 12.65 -3.44 2.85
N ALA A 16 12.05 -3.92 1.76
CA ALA A 16 10.63 -3.68 1.47
C ALA A 16 9.73 -4.37 2.50
N VAL A 17 10.05 -5.61 2.87
CA VAL A 17 9.35 -6.36 3.92
C VAL A 17 9.39 -5.59 5.25
N ALA A 18 10.59 -5.15 5.68
CA ALA A 18 10.79 -4.40 6.91
C ALA A 18 9.94 -3.12 6.95
N THR A 19 9.93 -2.36 5.85
CA THR A 19 9.14 -1.13 5.74
C THR A 19 7.64 -1.42 5.81
N GLN A 20 7.14 -2.45 5.13
CA GLN A 20 5.71 -2.79 5.12
C GLN A 20 5.24 -3.37 6.47
N VAL A 21 6.06 -4.19 7.14
CA VAL A 21 5.80 -4.65 8.51
C VAL A 21 5.71 -3.46 9.46
N GLY A 22 6.70 -2.57 9.41
CA GLY A 22 6.68 -1.32 10.18
C GLY A 22 5.41 -0.51 9.94
N TYR A 23 5.01 -0.36 8.66
CA TYR A 23 3.81 0.39 8.28
C TYR A 23 2.52 -0.25 8.82
N SER A 24 2.41 -1.57 8.75
CA SER A 24 1.27 -2.31 9.31
C SER A 24 1.12 -2.10 10.82
N ILE A 25 2.25 -2.20 11.55
CA ILE A 25 2.29 -1.95 12.99
C ILE A 25 1.98 -0.48 13.28
N GLY A 26 2.52 0.44 12.48
CA GLY A 26 2.28 1.88 12.60
C GLY A 26 0.81 2.25 12.43
N ILE A 27 0.14 1.68 11.42
CA ILE A 27 -1.32 1.87 11.22
C ILE A 27 -2.09 1.38 12.45
N LEU A 28 -1.78 0.18 12.95
CA LEU A 28 -2.47 -0.40 14.09
C LEU A 28 -2.25 0.41 15.37
N ALA A 29 -1.05 0.96 15.56
CA ALA A 29 -0.70 1.72 16.75
C ALA A 29 -1.12 3.20 16.68
N PHE A 30 -0.81 3.89 15.58
CA PHE A 30 -0.93 5.35 15.54
C PHE A 30 -2.27 5.85 14.98
N VAL A 31 -2.97 5.09 14.13
CA VAL A 31 -4.28 5.56 13.63
C VAL A 31 -5.31 5.63 14.75
N PRO A 32 -5.48 4.61 15.62
CA PRO A 32 -6.37 4.74 16.79
C PRO A 32 -5.91 5.78 17.81
N LEU A 33 -4.60 6.07 17.86
CA LEU A 33 -4.06 7.10 18.74
C LEU A 33 -4.53 8.51 18.34
N GLY A 34 -4.84 8.72 17.05
CA GLY A 34 -5.46 9.96 16.57
C GLY A 34 -6.85 10.25 17.13
N ASP A 35 -7.54 9.22 17.66
CA ASP A 35 -8.81 9.39 18.36
C ASP A 35 -8.62 9.72 19.86
N VAL A 36 -7.40 9.59 20.39
CA VAL A 36 -7.07 9.74 21.83
C VAL A 36 -6.33 11.04 22.12
N ILE A 37 -5.40 11.42 21.25
CA ILE A 37 -4.57 12.60 21.42
C ILE A 37 -4.81 13.64 20.33
N GLU A 38 -4.31 14.84 20.55
CA GLU A 38 -4.38 15.94 19.59
C GLU A 38 -3.68 15.57 18.27
N ARG A 39 -4.44 15.57 17.16
CA ARG A 39 -4.03 15.02 15.87
C ARG A 39 -2.89 15.79 15.20
N ARG A 40 -2.87 17.14 15.30
CA ARG A 40 -1.77 17.94 14.75
C ARG A 40 -0.45 17.57 15.42
N SER A 41 -0.43 17.43 16.77
CA SER A 41 0.76 17.03 17.52
C SER A 41 1.22 15.62 17.14
N LEU A 42 0.28 14.68 16.95
CA LEU A 42 0.57 13.33 16.48
C LEU A 42 1.23 13.38 15.10
N MET A 43 0.64 14.11 14.14
CA MET A 43 1.19 14.23 12.78
C MET A 43 2.58 14.84 12.77
N VAL A 44 2.81 15.92 13.53
CA VAL A 44 4.12 16.54 13.64
C VAL A 44 5.18 15.56 14.16
N ARG A 45 4.85 14.78 15.20
CA ARG A 45 5.76 13.75 15.73
C ARG A 45 6.03 12.65 14.72
N LEU A 46 5.01 12.20 13.97
CA LEU A 46 5.15 11.18 12.95
C LEU A 46 5.97 11.68 11.76
N PHE A 47 5.74 12.89 11.24
CA PHE A 47 6.56 13.46 10.17
C PHE A 47 8.02 13.64 10.60
N ALA A 48 8.27 14.13 11.82
CA ALA A 48 9.61 14.20 12.39
C ALA A 48 10.23 12.80 12.52
N GLY A 49 9.44 11.81 12.94
CA GLY A 49 9.87 10.42 13.01
C GLY A 49 10.27 9.84 11.64
N VAL A 50 9.48 10.09 10.57
CA VAL A 50 9.87 9.70 9.20
C VAL A 50 11.17 10.37 8.79
N ALA A 51 11.31 11.68 9.03
CA ALA A 51 12.51 12.42 8.67
C ALA A 51 13.77 11.85 9.36
N ILE A 52 13.70 11.61 10.67
CA ILE A 52 14.81 11.03 11.45
C ILE A 52 15.11 9.62 10.97
N SER A 53 14.10 8.77 10.82
CA SER A 53 14.28 7.37 10.38
C SER A 53 14.86 7.29 8.97
N ALA A 54 14.42 8.17 8.06
CA ALA A 54 14.98 8.26 6.70
C ALA A 54 16.45 8.71 6.74
N LEU A 55 16.82 9.66 7.60
CA LEU A 55 18.20 10.06 7.77
C LEU A 55 19.06 8.92 8.32
N LEU A 56 18.57 8.16 9.30
CA LEU A 56 19.24 6.96 9.81
C LEU A 56 19.42 5.91 8.71
N ALA A 57 18.42 5.72 7.83
CA ALA A 57 18.55 4.82 6.67
C ALA A 57 19.61 5.29 5.67
N ALA A 58 19.70 6.61 5.42
CA ALA A 58 20.75 7.19 4.56
C ALA A 58 22.17 6.93 5.12
N LEU A 59 22.32 6.97 6.43
CA LEU A 59 23.58 6.80 7.13
C LEU A 59 23.89 5.33 7.47
N ALA A 60 23.02 4.38 7.14
CA ALA A 60 23.15 2.99 7.52
C ALA A 60 24.48 2.38 7.00
N PRO A 61 25.33 1.84 7.88
CA PRO A 61 26.61 1.22 7.51
C PRO A 61 26.46 -0.22 7.03
N ASN A 62 25.40 -0.91 7.43
CA ASN A 62 25.15 -2.31 7.12
C ASN A 62 23.64 -2.59 6.93
N LEU A 63 23.31 -3.81 6.48
CA LEU A 63 21.93 -4.21 6.21
C LEU A 63 21.06 -4.19 7.49
N ALA A 64 21.58 -4.62 8.63
CA ALA A 64 20.80 -4.69 9.88
C ALA A 64 20.31 -3.30 10.33
N THR A 65 21.18 -2.29 10.27
CA THR A 65 20.81 -0.91 10.59
C THR A 65 19.85 -0.32 9.56
N LEU A 66 20.00 -0.68 8.27
CA LEU A 66 19.06 -0.27 7.24
C LEU A 66 17.67 -0.89 7.48
N LEU A 67 17.60 -2.17 7.86
CA LEU A 67 16.33 -2.85 8.18
C LEU A 67 15.64 -2.21 9.39
N ALA A 68 16.40 -1.93 10.45
CA ALA A 68 15.86 -1.24 11.63
C ALA A 68 15.31 0.16 11.28
N ALA A 69 16.07 0.94 10.51
CA ALA A 69 15.62 2.23 10.02
C ALA A 69 14.39 2.12 9.09
N SER A 70 14.33 1.08 8.26
CA SER A 70 13.19 0.82 7.38
C SER A 70 11.90 0.47 8.15
N ILE A 71 12.01 -0.31 9.23
CA ILE A 71 10.88 -0.55 10.15
C ILE A 71 10.42 0.77 10.76
N ALA A 72 11.35 1.60 11.23
CA ALA A 72 11.04 2.90 11.83
C ALA A 72 10.41 3.88 10.83
N ILE A 73 10.86 3.90 9.56
CA ILE A 73 10.21 4.63 8.46
C ILE A 73 8.78 4.12 8.29
N GLY A 74 8.59 2.82 8.19
CA GLY A 74 7.27 2.22 8.05
C GLY A 74 6.34 2.63 9.20
N LEU A 75 6.77 2.43 10.45
CA LEU A 75 6.01 2.79 11.64
C LEU A 75 5.50 4.24 11.58
N THR A 76 6.38 5.17 11.29
CA THR A 76 6.07 6.60 11.34
C THR A 76 5.35 7.09 10.08
N ALA A 77 5.52 6.43 8.93
CA ALA A 77 4.81 6.75 7.69
C ALA A 77 3.29 6.47 7.75
N ALA A 78 2.81 5.76 8.79
CA ALA A 78 1.39 5.62 9.08
C ALA A 78 0.67 6.98 9.26
N VAL A 79 1.39 8.09 9.36
CA VAL A 79 0.86 9.46 9.36
C VAL A 79 -0.11 9.72 8.21
N THR A 80 0.07 9.09 7.07
CA THR A 80 -0.82 9.23 5.90
C THR A 80 -2.28 8.88 6.24
N HIS A 81 -2.49 7.84 7.06
CA HIS A 81 -3.82 7.42 7.49
C HIS A 81 -4.42 8.31 8.59
N VAL A 82 -3.62 9.16 9.21
CA VAL A 82 -4.09 10.20 10.14
C VAL A 82 -4.45 11.48 9.37
N VAL A 83 -3.69 11.82 8.32
CA VAL A 83 -3.88 13.05 7.52
C VAL A 83 -5.14 13.00 6.66
N VAL A 84 -5.36 11.89 5.94
CA VAL A 84 -6.44 11.79 4.94
C VAL A 84 -7.83 12.06 5.53
N PRO A 85 -8.22 11.52 6.70
CA PRO A 85 -9.54 11.78 7.29
C PRO A 85 -9.76 13.21 7.76
N ILE A 86 -8.70 13.99 7.94
CA ILE A 86 -8.79 15.38 8.45
C ILE A 86 -9.26 16.35 7.37
N ALA A 87 -8.97 16.05 6.10
CA ALA A 87 -9.32 16.96 5.00
C ALA A 87 -10.83 17.32 4.94
N PRO A 88 -11.76 16.36 5.02
CA PRO A 88 -13.20 16.70 5.06
C PRO A 88 -13.64 17.33 6.38
N GLU A 89 -12.88 17.19 7.47
CA GLU A 89 -13.21 17.81 8.76
C GLU A 89 -12.86 19.30 8.80
N LEU A 90 -11.88 19.72 8.01
CA LEU A 90 -11.41 21.11 7.91
C LEU A 90 -12.14 21.91 6.83
N ALA A 91 -12.88 21.26 5.95
CA ALA A 91 -13.61 21.89 4.87
C ALA A 91 -15.06 22.17 5.26
N ASP A 92 -15.62 23.26 4.77
CA ASP A 92 -17.04 23.55 4.87
C ASP A 92 -17.85 22.44 4.18
N ASP A 93 -19.10 22.24 4.60
CA ASP A 93 -19.96 21.15 4.13
C ASP A 93 -20.07 21.10 2.59
N GLU A 94 -20.13 22.27 1.94
CA GLU A 94 -20.22 22.42 0.48
C GLU A 94 -18.89 22.05 -0.23
N GLU A 95 -17.73 22.20 0.43
CA GLU A 95 -16.41 21.97 -0.16
C GLU A 95 -15.79 20.61 0.25
N ARG A 96 -16.42 19.83 1.12
CA ARG A 96 -15.88 18.54 1.58
C ARG A 96 -15.45 17.61 0.47
N GLY A 97 -16.27 17.48 -0.56
CA GLY A 97 -15.97 16.63 -1.71
C GLY A 97 -14.71 17.10 -2.47
N ARG A 98 -14.55 18.41 -2.64
CA ARG A 98 -13.39 19.02 -3.29
C ARG A 98 -12.12 18.83 -2.47
N ALA A 99 -12.21 19.00 -1.14
CA ALA A 99 -11.08 18.81 -0.22
C ALA A 99 -10.57 17.37 -0.25
N VAL A 100 -11.48 16.39 -0.15
CA VAL A 100 -11.14 14.97 -0.28
C VAL A 100 -10.53 14.67 -1.64
N GLY A 101 -11.12 15.16 -2.73
CA GLY A 101 -10.61 14.97 -4.08
C GLY A 101 -9.19 15.52 -4.25
N THR A 102 -8.91 16.70 -3.69
CA THR A 102 -7.58 17.32 -3.74
C THR A 102 -6.54 16.48 -3.00
N VAL A 103 -6.85 16.01 -1.78
CA VAL A 103 -5.94 15.16 -0.98
C VAL A 103 -5.71 13.82 -1.67
N MET A 104 -6.75 13.19 -2.22
CA MET A 104 -6.62 11.93 -2.95
C MET A 104 -5.79 12.08 -4.24
N THR A 105 -5.98 13.19 -4.97
CA THR A 105 -5.14 13.51 -6.14
C THR A 105 -3.68 13.66 -5.73
N GLY A 106 -3.41 14.40 -4.64
CA GLY A 106 -2.06 14.54 -4.09
C GLY A 106 -1.45 13.20 -3.67
N LEU A 107 -2.23 12.34 -3.03
CA LEU A 107 -1.80 10.99 -2.65
C LEU A 107 -1.42 10.15 -3.87
N LEU A 108 -2.28 10.10 -4.88
CA LEU A 108 -2.04 9.35 -6.11
C LEU A 108 -0.81 9.87 -6.86
N LEU A 109 -0.73 11.19 -7.07
CA LEU A 109 0.45 11.81 -7.70
C LEU A 109 1.72 11.54 -6.88
N GLY A 110 1.65 11.59 -5.56
CA GLY A 110 2.78 11.27 -4.68
C GLY A 110 3.27 9.85 -4.85
N VAL A 111 2.37 8.86 -4.87
CA VAL A 111 2.72 7.44 -5.09
C VAL A 111 3.38 7.22 -6.44
N LEU A 112 2.88 7.88 -7.49
CA LEU A 112 3.40 7.79 -8.85
C LEU A 112 4.78 8.43 -8.96
N LEU A 113 4.88 9.70 -8.58
CA LEU A 113 6.10 10.48 -8.70
C LEU A 113 7.21 9.92 -7.81
N ALA A 114 6.87 9.41 -6.62
CA ALA A 114 7.86 8.87 -5.69
C ALA A 114 8.70 7.75 -6.32
N ARG A 115 8.10 6.83 -7.08
CA ARG A 115 8.82 5.75 -7.76
C ARG A 115 9.78 6.27 -8.81
N SER A 116 9.32 7.18 -9.66
CA SER A 116 10.12 7.75 -10.75
C SER A 116 11.23 8.66 -10.21
N VAL A 117 10.88 9.56 -9.30
CA VAL A 117 11.83 10.51 -8.69
C VAL A 117 12.89 9.74 -7.88
N SER A 118 12.51 8.74 -7.07
CA SER A 118 13.46 7.93 -6.32
C SER A 118 14.38 7.12 -7.23
N GLY A 119 13.84 6.59 -8.33
CA GLY A 119 14.64 5.87 -9.33
C GLY A 119 15.68 6.77 -9.99
N TRP A 120 15.31 7.99 -10.38
CA TRP A 120 16.23 8.97 -10.98
C TRP A 120 17.27 9.47 -9.98
N ILE A 121 16.85 9.87 -8.76
CA ILE A 121 17.80 10.27 -7.70
C ILE A 121 18.79 9.14 -7.43
N ALA A 122 18.32 7.88 -7.32
CA ALA A 122 19.19 6.75 -7.10
C ALA A 122 20.18 6.52 -8.24
N SER A 123 19.79 6.78 -9.49
CA SER A 123 20.64 6.61 -10.67
C SER A 123 21.75 7.64 -10.75
N PHE A 124 21.49 8.90 -10.40
CA PHE A 124 22.45 10.00 -10.50
C PHE A 124 23.28 10.19 -9.24
N PHE A 125 22.67 10.06 -8.06
CA PHE A 125 23.28 10.42 -6.77
C PHE A 125 23.44 9.23 -5.81
N GLY A 126 23.02 8.03 -6.25
CA GLY A 126 23.04 6.83 -5.43
C GLY A 126 21.83 6.69 -4.49
N TRP A 127 21.69 5.50 -3.93
CA TRP A 127 20.49 5.14 -3.15
C TRP A 127 20.33 5.89 -1.82
N ARG A 128 21.46 6.31 -1.20
CA ARG A 128 21.44 7.08 0.05
C ARG A 128 20.76 8.44 -0.11
N SER A 129 20.96 9.08 -1.25
CA SER A 129 20.39 10.38 -1.58
C SER A 129 18.86 10.35 -1.64
N VAL A 130 18.26 9.19 -1.96
CA VAL A 130 16.80 9.00 -1.93
C VAL A 130 16.27 9.18 -0.50
N PHE A 131 16.95 8.58 0.47
CA PHE A 131 16.55 8.71 1.88
C PHE A 131 16.83 10.11 2.44
N VAL A 132 17.91 10.76 2.02
CA VAL A 132 18.16 12.17 2.38
C VAL A 132 17.06 13.06 1.81
N PHE A 133 16.68 12.90 0.56
CA PHE A 133 15.59 13.64 -0.07
C PHE A 133 14.26 13.42 0.68
N ALA A 134 13.94 12.17 1.00
CA ALA A 134 12.75 11.85 1.79
C ALA A 134 12.79 12.49 3.18
N ALA A 135 13.94 12.49 3.85
CA ALA A 135 14.12 13.15 5.16
C ALA A 135 13.86 14.66 5.07
N LEU A 136 14.42 15.31 4.06
CA LEU A 136 14.24 16.75 3.84
C LEU A 136 12.77 17.12 3.54
N CYS A 137 12.11 16.35 2.67
CA CYS A 137 10.69 16.54 2.37
C CYS A 137 9.83 16.43 3.64
N ASN A 138 10.03 15.38 4.43
CA ASN A 138 9.25 15.17 5.65
C ASN A 138 9.58 16.20 6.74
N ALA A 139 10.84 16.59 6.89
CA ALA A 139 11.24 17.66 7.80
C ALA A 139 10.59 19.01 7.44
N ALA A 140 10.42 19.32 6.14
CA ALA A 140 9.77 20.54 5.69
C ALA A 140 8.26 20.57 6.04
N PHE A 141 7.59 19.42 6.14
CA PHE A 141 6.20 19.35 6.59
C PHE A 141 6.02 19.70 8.06
N VAL A 142 7.01 19.49 8.93
CA VAL A 142 6.92 19.80 10.36
C VAL A 142 6.58 21.29 10.61
N PRO A 143 7.39 22.29 10.17
CA PRO A 143 7.06 23.69 10.36
C PRO A 143 5.79 24.11 9.58
N LEU A 144 5.51 23.48 8.44
CA LEU A 144 4.30 23.75 7.67
C LEU A 144 3.05 23.37 8.48
N MET A 145 3.03 22.17 9.08
CA MET A 145 1.93 21.73 9.93
C MET A 145 1.76 22.61 11.17
N LEU A 146 2.87 22.98 11.81
CA LEU A 146 2.83 23.84 12.99
C LEU A 146 2.29 25.25 12.70
N ARG A 147 2.51 25.78 11.49
CA ARG A 147 2.09 27.14 11.10
C ARG A 147 0.70 27.20 10.48
N LYS A 148 0.33 26.19 9.70
CA LYS A 148 -0.88 26.24 8.85
C LYS A 148 -2.04 25.43 9.40
N LEU A 149 -1.79 24.36 10.18
CA LEU A 149 -2.84 23.49 10.67
C LEU A 149 -3.32 23.97 12.05
N PRO A 150 -4.64 24.13 12.28
CA PRO A 150 -5.17 24.43 13.60
C PRO A 150 -4.95 23.27 14.58
N LYS A 151 -5.12 23.52 15.86
CA LYS A 151 -5.18 22.41 16.84
C LYS A 151 -6.43 21.57 16.59
N LEU A 152 -6.26 20.27 16.54
CA LEU A 152 -7.31 19.30 16.23
C LEU A 152 -7.49 18.34 17.42
N PRO A 153 -8.25 18.76 18.44
CA PRO A 153 -8.52 17.89 19.60
C PRO A 153 -9.34 16.66 19.16
N PRO A 154 -9.23 15.54 19.87
CA PRO A 154 -10.03 14.36 19.59
C PRO A 154 -11.52 14.66 19.81
N HIS A 155 -12.39 14.16 18.93
CA HIS A 155 -13.84 14.40 19.01
C HIS A 155 -14.48 13.77 20.26
N LYS A 156 -14.01 12.59 20.66
CA LYS A 156 -14.41 11.90 21.89
C LYS A 156 -13.18 11.20 22.45
N PRO A 157 -12.55 11.72 23.51
CA PRO A 157 -11.38 11.07 24.08
C PRO A 157 -11.79 9.71 24.67
N LEU A 158 -11.34 8.64 24.02
CA LEU A 158 -11.48 7.27 24.49
C LEU A 158 -10.13 6.81 25.06
N PRO A 159 -10.10 6.00 26.12
CA PRO A 159 -8.86 5.34 26.53
C PRO A 159 -8.28 4.53 25.35
N TYR A 160 -6.97 4.62 25.12
CA TYR A 160 -6.31 3.94 24.01
C TYR A 160 -6.55 2.42 23.99
N THR A 161 -6.56 1.80 25.17
CA THR A 161 -6.90 0.38 25.35
C THR A 161 -8.31 0.05 24.85
N GLN A 162 -9.27 0.96 25.07
CA GLN A 162 -10.64 0.79 24.60
C GLN A 162 -10.73 0.94 23.07
N ALA A 163 -9.96 1.87 22.49
CA ALA A 163 -9.85 2.01 21.03
C ALA A 163 -9.31 0.71 20.41
N LEU A 164 -8.23 0.13 20.95
CA LEU A 164 -7.70 -1.14 20.48
C LEU A 164 -8.67 -2.31 20.68
N ARG A 165 -9.34 -2.39 21.84
CA ARG A 165 -10.34 -3.43 22.11
C ARG A 165 -11.51 -3.38 21.12
N SER A 166 -11.89 -2.18 20.69
CA SER A 166 -12.95 -2.02 19.68
C SER A 166 -12.57 -2.58 18.31
N LEU A 167 -11.28 -2.55 17.91
CA LEU A 167 -10.81 -3.21 16.70
C LEU A 167 -11.06 -4.72 16.76
N TRP A 168 -10.74 -5.34 17.90
CA TRP A 168 -10.96 -6.76 18.10
C TRP A 168 -12.46 -7.14 18.04
N THR A 169 -13.32 -6.31 18.61
CA THR A 169 -14.78 -6.48 18.52
C THR A 169 -15.23 -6.44 17.06
N LEU A 170 -14.79 -5.43 16.28
CA LEU A 170 -15.14 -5.32 14.86
C LEU A 170 -14.67 -6.53 14.04
N ILE A 171 -13.46 -7.04 14.29
CA ILE A 171 -12.97 -8.26 13.63
C ILE A 171 -13.89 -9.46 13.94
N ARG A 172 -14.38 -9.58 15.18
CA ARG A 172 -15.23 -10.71 15.56
C ARG A 172 -16.66 -10.58 15.03
N THR A 173 -17.24 -9.38 15.05
CA THR A 173 -18.65 -9.16 14.73
C THR A 173 -18.92 -8.91 13.24
N GLN A 174 -17.92 -8.50 12.45
CA GLN A 174 -18.11 -8.11 11.05
C GLN A 174 -17.48 -9.11 10.07
N PRO A 175 -18.24 -10.13 9.60
CA PRO A 175 -17.72 -11.14 8.67
C PRO A 175 -17.28 -10.56 7.33
N LEU A 176 -17.99 -9.52 6.82
CA LEU A 176 -17.64 -8.84 5.58
C LEU A 176 -16.30 -8.10 5.68
N LEU A 177 -15.98 -7.53 6.85
CA LEU A 177 -14.69 -6.90 7.10
C LEU A 177 -13.57 -7.94 7.03
N ARG A 178 -13.73 -9.11 7.65
CA ARG A 178 -12.76 -10.21 7.56
C ARG A 178 -12.55 -10.69 6.13
N GLU A 179 -13.64 -10.87 5.38
CA GLU A 179 -13.58 -11.26 3.96
C GLU A 179 -12.79 -10.24 3.15
N SER A 180 -13.18 -8.97 3.23
CA SER A 180 -12.55 -7.90 2.46
C SER A 180 -11.08 -7.69 2.86
N ALA A 181 -10.74 -7.80 4.15
CA ALA A 181 -9.36 -7.68 4.63
C ALA A 181 -8.47 -8.82 4.11
N VAL A 182 -8.94 -10.06 4.13
CA VAL A 182 -8.21 -11.20 3.57
C VAL A 182 -8.04 -11.07 2.06
N LEU A 183 -9.10 -10.69 1.33
CA LEU A 183 -9.04 -10.44 -0.12
C LEU A 183 -8.03 -9.33 -0.44
N GLY A 184 -8.14 -8.19 0.25
CA GLY A 184 -7.22 -7.08 0.06
C GLY A 184 -5.76 -7.46 0.38
N GLY A 185 -5.53 -8.23 1.44
CA GLY A 185 -4.22 -8.74 1.83
C GLY A 185 -3.61 -9.66 0.77
N LEU A 186 -4.37 -10.62 0.23
CA LEU A 186 -3.92 -11.53 -0.82
C LEU A 186 -3.63 -10.81 -2.14
N VAL A 187 -4.49 -9.88 -2.53
CA VAL A 187 -4.30 -9.05 -3.73
C VAL A 187 -3.06 -8.18 -3.59
N PHE A 188 -2.88 -7.53 -2.44
CA PHE A 188 -1.69 -6.70 -2.23
C PHE A 188 -0.42 -7.53 -2.05
N ALA A 189 -0.52 -8.77 -1.57
CA ALA A 189 0.59 -9.72 -1.58
C ALA A 189 1.06 -10.02 -3.02
N ALA A 190 0.14 -10.35 -3.92
CA ALA A 190 0.46 -10.57 -5.34
C ALA A 190 1.04 -9.29 -5.98
N PHE A 191 0.44 -8.13 -5.75
CA PHE A 191 0.91 -6.84 -6.23
C PHE A 191 2.32 -6.50 -5.73
N SER A 192 2.58 -6.68 -4.44
CA SER A 192 3.90 -6.44 -3.83
C SER A 192 4.94 -7.44 -4.32
N ALA A 193 4.55 -8.69 -4.58
CA ALA A 193 5.42 -9.71 -5.16
C ALA A 193 5.99 -9.24 -6.51
N PHE A 194 5.13 -8.71 -7.39
CA PHE A 194 5.54 -8.15 -8.68
C PHE A 194 6.47 -6.94 -8.50
N TRP A 195 6.03 -5.91 -7.78
CA TRP A 195 6.80 -4.65 -7.67
C TRP A 195 8.16 -4.82 -6.98
N THR A 196 8.25 -5.72 -6.01
CA THR A 196 9.52 -6.03 -5.33
C THR A 196 10.52 -6.68 -6.27
N THR A 197 10.07 -7.59 -7.13
CA THR A 197 10.94 -8.37 -8.01
C THR A 197 11.14 -7.77 -9.39
N LEU A 198 10.34 -6.77 -9.79
CA LEU A 198 10.53 -6.05 -11.05
C LEU A 198 11.95 -5.48 -11.20
N VAL A 199 12.51 -4.93 -10.12
CA VAL A 199 13.88 -4.39 -10.13
C VAL A 199 14.91 -5.49 -10.41
N PHE A 200 14.67 -6.71 -9.90
CA PHE A 200 15.54 -7.85 -10.15
C PHE A 200 15.44 -8.32 -11.60
N LEU A 201 14.22 -8.35 -12.17
CA LEU A 201 13.99 -8.70 -13.57
C LEU A 201 14.68 -7.71 -14.52
N LEU A 202 14.48 -6.41 -14.29
CA LEU A 202 15.09 -5.36 -15.10
C LEU A 202 16.62 -5.31 -14.97
N GLY A 203 17.16 -5.64 -13.80
CA GLY A 203 18.60 -5.76 -13.56
C GLY A 203 19.21 -7.11 -14.00
N SER A 204 18.41 -8.06 -14.47
CA SER A 204 18.87 -9.38 -14.90
C SER A 204 19.72 -9.32 -16.19
N LYS A 205 20.39 -10.44 -16.51
CA LYS A 205 21.16 -10.60 -17.76
C LYS A 205 20.34 -10.41 -19.03
N HIS A 206 19.01 -10.48 -18.93
CA HIS A 206 18.13 -10.32 -20.08
C HIS A 206 17.92 -8.85 -20.45
N TYR A 207 17.69 -7.99 -19.46
CA TYR A 207 17.37 -6.59 -19.70
C TYR A 207 18.56 -5.63 -19.53
N HIS A 208 19.44 -5.88 -18.59
CA HIS A 208 20.58 -5.00 -18.23
C HIS A 208 20.15 -3.54 -17.93
N LEU A 209 18.94 -3.33 -17.43
CA LEU A 209 18.36 -2.02 -17.16
C LEU A 209 18.57 -1.63 -15.70
N GLY A 210 18.77 -0.33 -15.46
CA GLY A 210 19.03 0.18 -14.11
C GLY A 210 17.78 0.55 -13.32
N ALA A 211 17.99 1.02 -12.09
CA ALA A 211 16.93 1.45 -11.17
C ALA A 211 16.07 2.62 -11.74
N GLY A 212 16.64 3.48 -12.58
CA GLY A 212 15.91 4.55 -13.25
C GLY A 212 14.79 4.03 -14.14
N THR A 213 15.06 2.97 -14.92
CA THR A 213 14.04 2.32 -15.77
C THR A 213 12.94 1.68 -14.91
N ALA A 214 13.31 1.00 -13.82
CA ALA A 214 12.32 0.47 -12.86
C ALA A 214 11.43 1.58 -12.28
N GLY A 215 12.01 2.75 -11.98
CA GLY A 215 11.26 3.94 -11.56
C GLY A 215 10.28 4.44 -12.62
N SER A 216 10.66 4.42 -13.90
CA SER A 216 9.79 4.85 -15.01
C SER A 216 8.55 3.95 -15.17
N PHE A 217 8.63 2.66 -14.82
CA PHE A 217 7.46 1.78 -14.73
C PHE A 217 6.43 2.26 -13.70
N GLY A 218 6.85 3.04 -12.68
CA GLY A 218 5.93 3.69 -11.76
C GLY A 218 4.93 4.64 -12.45
N ILE A 219 5.32 5.29 -13.56
CA ILE A 219 4.43 6.15 -14.34
C ILE A 219 3.32 5.32 -15.00
N LEU A 220 3.64 4.10 -15.44
CA LEU A 220 2.64 3.18 -16.01
C LEU A 220 1.60 2.77 -14.97
N GLY A 221 2.00 2.63 -13.69
CA GLY A 221 1.07 2.37 -12.58
C GLY A 221 0.01 3.47 -12.39
N ALA A 222 0.24 4.69 -12.92
CA ALA A 222 -0.76 5.76 -12.97
C ALA A 222 -2.02 5.35 -13.72
N THR A 223 -1.88 4.50 -14.71
CA THR A 223 -3.02 4.02 -15.50
C THR A 223 -4.04 3.26 -14.63
N GLY A 224 -3.61 2.70 -13.51
CA GLY A 224 -4.50 2.10 -12.53
C GLY A 224 -5.61 3.05 -12.04
N ALA A 225 -5.35 4.36 -11.95
CA ALA A 225 -6.36 5.34 -11.58
C ALA A 225 -7.49 5.47 -12.62
N LEU A 226 -7.24 5.13 -13.89
CA LEU A 226 -8.23 5.21 -14.96
C LEU A 226 -9.38 4.19 -14.80
N ILE A 227 -9.19 3.16 -13.99
CA ILE A 227 -10.24 2.16 -13.72
C ILE A 227 -11.34 2.69 -12.81
N ALA A 228 -11.09 3.74 -12.01
CA ALA A 228 -12.02 4.21 -11.00
C ALA A 228 -13.43 4.54 -11.55
N PRO A 229 -13.60 5.28 -12.69
CA PRO A 229 -14.92 5.53 -13.26
C PRO A 229 -15.60 4.26 -13.79
N ILE A 230 -14.82 3.28 -14.26
CA ILE A 230 -15.35 2.00 -14.75
C ILE A 230 -15.78 1.15 -13.56
N ALA A 231 -14.93 1.04 -12.54
CA ALA A 231 -15.23 0.34 -11.30
C ALA A 231 -16.49 0.90 -10.62
N GLY A 232 -16.62 2.23 -10.55
CA GLY A 232 -17.84 2.89 -10.05
C GLY A 232 -19.10 2.48 -10.82
N ARG A 233 -19.10 2.62 -12.15
CA ARG A 233 -20.24 2.22 -12.99
C ARG A 233 -20.60 0.74 -12.87
N VAL A 234 -19.62 -0.14 -12.75
CA VAL A 234 -19.87 -1.57 -12.55
C VAL A 234 -20.45 -1.81 -11.15
N ALA A 235 -19.93 -1.12 -10.13
CA ALA A 235 -20.45 -1.20 -8.77
C ALA A 235 -21.90 -0.75 -8.67
N ASP A 236 -22.27 0.35 -9.35
CA ASP A 236 -23.64 0.89 -9.37
C ASP A 236 -24.64 -0.05 -10.08
N ARG A 237 -24.19 -0.73 -11.15
CA ARG A 237 -25.06 -1.61 -11.95
C ARG A 237 -25.12 -3.04 -11.45
N ARG A 238 -24.03 -3.60 -10.96
CA ARG A 238 -23.85 -5.02 -10.62
C ARG A 238 -23.37 -5.28 -9.20
N GLY A 239 -23.24 -4.20 -8.40
CA GLY A 239 -22.74 -4.26 -7.03
C GLY A 239 -21.21 -4.39 -6.93
N SER A 240 -20.69 -4.05 -5.76
CA SER A 240 -19.24 -4.03 -5.50
C SER A 240 -18.57 -5.42 -5.61
N ARG A 241 -19.32 -6.52 -5.46
CA ARG A 241 -18.81 -7.89 -5.66
C ARG A 241 -18.39 -8.15 -7.10
N ALA A 242 -19.14 -7.63 -8.09
CA ALA A 242 -18.80 -7.75 -9.50
C ALA A 242 -17.49 -7.00 -9.82
N VAL A 243 -17.24 -5.87 -9.14
CA VAL A 243 -15.97 -5.13 -9.28
C VAL A 243 -14.81 -5.91 -8.67
N VAL A 244 -15.01 -6.61 -7.54
CA VAL A 244 -13.98 -7.51 -6.98
C VAL A 244 -13.65 -8.62 -7.98
N THR A 245 -14.66 -9.24 -8.59
CA THR A 245 -14.44 -10.27 -9.63
C THR A 245 -13.65 -9.70 -10.82
N LEU A 246 -14.05 -8.53 -11.33
CA LEU A 246 -13.33 -7.84 -12.41
C LEU A 246 -11.87 -7.58 -12.03
N GLY A 247 -11.62 -7.05 -10.84
CA GLY A 247 -10.28 -6.76 -10.33
C GLY A 247 -9.41 -8.01 -10.24
N LEU A 248 -9.96 -9.11 -9.70
CA LEU A 248 -9.25 -10.40 -9.61
C LEU A 248 -8.96 -10.97 -11.02
N SER A 249 -9.90 -10.86 -11.96
CA SER A 249 -9.70 -11.32 -13.34
C SER A 249 -8.61 -10.52 -14.06
N LEU A 250 -8.61 -9.18 -13.90
CA LEU A 250 -7.57 -8.32 -14.48
C LEU A 250 -6.19 -8.62 -13.87
N LEU A 251 -6.10 -8.77 -12.55
CA LEU A 251 -4.84 -9.14 -11.88
C LEU A 251 -4.30 -10.47 -12.38
N SER A 252 -5.16 -11.49 -12.49
CA SER A 252 -4.78 -12.81 -12.99
C SER A 252 -4.33 -12.74 -14.46
N LEU A 253 -5.05 -11.98 -15.30
CA LEU A 253 -4.66 -11.73 -16.68
C LEU A 253 -3.31 -11.01 -16.77
N GLY A 254 -3.09 -9.99 -15.91
CA GLY A 254 -1.82 -9.27 -15.81
C GLY A 254 -0.67 -10.22 -15.49
N PHE A 255 -0.83 -11.11 -14.52
CA PHE A 255 0.19 -12.12 -14.19
C PHE A 255 0.40 -13.14 -15.31
N CYS A 256 -0.64 -13.55 -16.04
CA CYS A 256 -0.50 -14.41 -17.22
C CYS A 256 0.31 -13.72 -18.31
N ILE A 257 0.01 -12.45 -18.62
CA ILE A 257 0.79 -11.65 -19.59
C ILE A 257 2.25 -11.53 -19.14
N LEU A 258 2.49 -11.21 -17.86
CA LEU A 258 3.83 -11.11 -17.29
C LEU A 258 4.59 -12.43 -17.32
N TRP A 259 3.92 -13.56 -17.15
CA TRP A 259 4.54 -14.88 -17.23
C TRP A 259 4.96 -15.21 -18.66
N LEU A 260 4.04 -15.01 -19.62
CA LEU A 260 4.26 -15.39 -21.02
C LEU A 260 5.15 -14.39 -21.77
N LEU A 261 4.96 -13.10 -21.50
CA LEU A 261 5.57 -12.00 -22.27
C LEU A 261 6.47 -11.08 -21.42
N GLY A 262 6.74 -11.42 -20.16
CA GLY A 262 7.52 -10.56 -19.23
C GLY A 262 8.99 -10.39 -19.61
N TYR A 263 9.51 -11.18 -20.54
CA TYR A 263 10.84 -11.00 -21.15
C TYR A 263 10.84 -10.11 -22.38
N HIS A 264 9.67 -9.61 -22.83
CA HIS A 264 9.52 -8.60 -23.87
C HIS A 264 9.04 -7.30 -23.25
N ILE A 265 9.69 -6.17 -23.56
CA ILE A 265 9.39 -4.88 -22.93
C ILE A 265 7.91 -4.47 -23.10
N LEU A 266 7.33 -4.71 -24.26
CA LEU A 266 5.91 -4.41 -24.52
C LEU A 266 4.99 -5.31 -23.72
N GLY A 267 5.33 -6.60 -23.57
CA GLY A 267 4.58 -7.52 -22.70
C GLY A 267 4.67 -7.13 -21.22
N LEU A 268 5.86 -6.69 -20.79
CA LEU A 268 6.05 -6.20 -19.42
C LEU A 268 5.21 -4.93 -19.17
N VAL A 269 5.23 -3.97 -20.09
CA VAL A 269 4.41 -2.73 -20.01
C VAL A 269 2.92 -3.06 -19.98
N LEU A 270 2.43 -3.91 -20.88
CA LEU A 270 1.02 -4.31 -20.92
C LEU A 270 0.60 -5.04 -19.63
N GLY A 271 1.45 -5.97 -19.17
CA GLY A 271 1.20 -6.71 -17.94
C GLY A 271 1.11 -5.79 -16.71
N VAL A 272 1.98 -4.78 -16.60
CA VAL A 272 1.94 -3.78 -15.52
C VAL A 272 0.64 -2.98 -15.56
N ILE A 273 0.25 -2.46 -16.72
CA ILE A 273 -0.98 -1.68 -16.87
C ILE A 273 -2.20 -2.50 -16.42
N VAL A 274 -2.33 -3.73 -16.91
CA VAL A 274 -3.47 -4.60 -16.58
C VAL A 274 -3.47 -4.98 -15.10
N LEU A 275 -2.28 -5.24 -14.52
CA LEU A 275 -2.12 -5.55 -13.12
C LEU A 275 -2.53 -4.37 -12.23
N ASP A 276 -2.09 -3.15 -12.54
CA ASP A 276 -2.42 -1.95 -11.76
C ASP A 276 -3.92 -1.62 -11.86
N LEU A 277 -4.54 -1.74 -13.04
CA LEU A 277 -5.99 -1.60 -13.23
C LEU A 277 -6.76 -2.57 -12.31
N GLY A 278 -6.34 -3.84 -12.29
CA GLY A 278 -6.97 -4.87 -11.45
C GLY A 278 -6.80 -4.60 -9.95
N ALA A 279 -5.60 -4.17 -9.52
CA ALA A 279 -5.31 -3.85 -8.13
C ALA A 279 -6.16 -2.67 -7.63
N GLN A 280 -6.26 -1.59 -8.42
CA GLN A 280 -7.07 -0.41 -8.07
C GLN A 280 -8.56 -0.72 -8.04
N ALA A 281 -9.07 -1.47 -9.02
CA ALA A 281 -10.47 -1.90 -9.02
C ALA A 281 -10.81 -2.69 -7.75
N ASN A 282 -9.96 -3.64 -7.38
CA ASN A 282 -10.14 -4.46 -6.18
C ASN A 282 -10.07 -3.63 -4.89
N GLN A 283 -9.11 -2.70 -4.81
CA GLN A 283 -8.96 -1.77 -3.68
C GLN A 283 -10.23 -0.94 -3.48
N ILE A 284 -10.70 -0.27 -4.54
CA ILE A 284 -11.90 0.58 -4.49
C ILE A 284 -13.11 -0.24 -4.06
N ALA A 285 -13.32 -1.42 -4.66
CA ALA A 285 -14.46 -2.26 -4.35
C ALA A 285 -14.48 -2.72 -2.90
N ASN A 286 -13.36 -3.20 -2.36
CA ASN A 286 -13.28 -3.64 -0.98
C ASN A 286 -13.47 -2.48 0.01
N GLN A 287 -12.88 -1.32 -0.24
CA GLN A 287 -13.07 -0.15 0.61
C GLN A 287 -14.54 0.32 0.61
N THR A 288 -15.19 0.36 -0.55
CA THR A 288 -16.62 0.70 -0.64
C THR A 288 -17.48 -0.27 0.19
N ARG A 289 -17.19 -1.58 0.12
CA ARG A 289 -17.91 -2.61 0.89
C ARG A 289 -17.79 -2.39 2.39
N ILE A 290 -16.57 -2.15 2.89
CA ILE A 290 -16.33 -2.04 4.34
C ILE A 290 -16.77 -0.69 4.90
N PHE A 291 -16.73 0.39 4.15
CA PHE A 291 -17.16 1.72 4.63
C PHE A 291 -18.68 1.86 4.77
N GLY A 292 -19.44 0.95 4.16
CA GLY A 292 -20.88 0.83 4.34
C GLY A 292 -21.30 0.11 5.63
N LEU A 293 -20.38 -0.61 6.32
CA LEU A 293 -20.74 -1.45 7.47
C LEU A 293 -21.22 -0.65 8.69
N GLU A 294 -20.44 0.34 9.11
CA GLU A 294 -20.72 1.12 10.33
C GLU A 294 -20.17 2.53 10.18
N PRO A 295 -21.01 3.54 9.92
CA PRO A 295 -20.57 4.92 9.68
C PRO A 295 -19.73 5.52 10.83
N GLY A 296 -20.05 5.17 12.07
CA GLY A 296 -19.32 5.65 13.26
C GLY A 296 -17.98 4.95 13.53
N ALA A 297 -17.66 3.88 12.77
CA ALA A 297 -16.45 3.08 12.97
C ALA A 297 -15.55 3.05 11.71
N ARG A 298 -15.80 3.87 10.70
CA ARG A 298 -15.07 3.85 9.41
C ARG A 298 -13.54 3.91 9.58
N GLY A 299 -13.04 4.76 10.46
CA GLY A 299 -11.60 4.86 10.74
C GLY A 299 -11.03 3.56 11.28
N ARG A 300 -11.70 2.95 12.26
CA ARG A 300 -11.30 1.68 12.88
C ARG A 300 -11.39 0.51 11.90
N ILE A 301 -12.45 0.47 11.08
CA ILE A 301 -12.63 -0.51 10.00
C ILE A 301 -11.48 -0.39 8.98
N ASN A 302 -11.15 0.83 8.57
CA ASN A 302 -10.03 1.08 7.67
C ASN A 302 -8.68 0.68 8.29
N THR A 303 -8.48 0.92 9.59
CA THR A 303 -7.28 0.47 10.31
C THR A 303 -7.10 -1.04 10.19
N ILE A 304 -8.14 -1.84 10.45
CA ILE A 304 -8.09 -3.30 10.34
C ILE A 304 -7.77 -3.73 8.91
N TYR A 305 -8.52 -3.18 7.95
CA TYR A 305 -8.35 -3.50 6.54
C TYR A 305 -6.93 -3.20 6.05
N MET A 306 -6.42 -1.99 6.30
CA MET A 306 -5.10 -1.56 5.86
C MET A 306 -3.97 -2.30 6.58
N THR A 307 -4.14 -2.65 7.85
CA THR A 307 -3.16 -3.48 8.57
C THR A 307 -2.99 -4.84 7.88
N VAL A 308 -4.10 -5.53 7.60
CA VAL A 308 -4.06 -6.84 6.91
C VAL A 308 -3.55 -6.69 5.47
N TYR A 309 -3.93 -5.62 4.79
CA TYR A 309 -3.48 -5.28 3.44
C TYR A 309 -1.95 -5.19 3.38
N PHE A 310 -1.31 -4.39 4.22
CA PHE A 310 0.14 -4.21 4.23
C PHE A 310 0.91 -5.41 4.80
N LEU A 311 0.33 -6.15 5.75
CA LEU A 311 0.89 -7.45 6.18
C LEU A 311 0.90 -8.44 5.01
N GLY A 312 -0.18 -8.50 4.24
CA GLY A 312 -0.21 -9.26 2.99
C GLY A 312 0.90 -8.85 2.04
N GLY A 313 1.08 -7.54 1.81
CA GLY A 313 2.17 -7.02 0.99
C GLY A 313 3.55 -7.43 1.49
N SER A 314 3.78 -7.41 2.80
CA SER A 314 5.03 -7.86 3.41
C SER A 314 5.32 -9.33 3.09
N LEU A 315 4.32 -10.19 3.26
CA LEU A 315 4.42 -11.61 2.94
C LEU A 315 4.66 -11.84 1.44
N GLY A 316 3.95 -11.09 0.59
CA GLY A 316 4.14 -11.12 -0.86
C GLY A 316 5.56 -10.74 -1.27
N SER A 317 6.10 -9.66 -0.72
CA SER A 317 7.49 -9.23 -0.94
C SER A 317 8.50 -10.26 -0.46
N LEU A 318 8.27 -10.87 0.71
CA LEU A 318 9.14 -11.90 1.27
C LEU A 318 9.17 -13.15 0.39
N PHE A 319 7.99 -13.73 0.13
CA PHE A 319 7.87 -14.96 -0.64
C PHE A 319 8.30 -14.78 -2.09
N SER A 320 8.07 -13.60 -2.70
CA SER A 320 8.52 -13.34 -4.06
C SER A 320 10.04 -13.24 -4.17
N THR A 321 10.70 -12.71 -3.17
CA THR A 321 12.18 -12.67 -3.12
C THR A 321 12.75 -14.08 -3.03
N ILE A 322 12.14 -14.97 -2.23
CA ILE A 322 12.50 -16.38 -2.13
C ILE A 322 12.20 -17.09 -3.46
N ALA A 323 11.01 -16.89 -4.03
CA ALA A 323 10.61 -17.49 -5.30
C ALA A 323 11.54 -17.07 -6.45
N TRP A 324 11.94 -15.80 -6.48
CA TRP A 324 12.93 -15.30 -7.44
C TRP A 324 14.28 -16.03 -7.32
N GLY A 325 14.76 -16.21 -6.09
CA GLY A 325 16.04 -16.88 -5.83
C GLY A 325 16.08 -18.34 -6.29
N HIS A 326 14.97 -19.07 -6.19
CA HIS A 326 14.90 -20.49 -6.53
C HIS A 326 14.41 -20.76 -7.96
N TRP A 327 13.44 -20.00 -8.44
CA TRP A 327 12.72 -20.29 -9.70
C TRP A 327 12.67 -19.08 -10.66
N GLY A 328 13.37 -18.01 -10.33
CA GLY A 328 13.43 -16.80 -11.16
C GLY A 328 12.05 -16.18 -11.37
N TRP A 329 11.87 -15.54 -12.53
CA TRP A 329 10.64 -14.82 -12.87
C TRP A 329 9.38 -15.71 -12.91
N GLY A 330 9.52 -16.94 -13.43
CA GLY A 330 8.42 -17.92 -13.47
C GLY A 330 7.87 -18.24 -12.08
N GLY A 331 8.75 -18.39 -11.08
CA GLY A 331 8.36 -18.61 -9.68
C GLY A 331 7.59 -17.43 -9.08
N VAL A 332 7.95 -16.21 -9.42
CA VAL A 332 7.22 -15.02 -8.98
C VAL A 332 5.83 -14.97 -9.59
N CYS A 333 5.71 -15.26 -10.87
CA CYS A 333 4.41 -15.30 -11.55
C CYS A 333 3.51 -16.42 -11.00
N ALA A 334 4.08 -17.61 -10.75
CA ALA A 334 3.35 -18.73 -10.14
C ALA A 334 2.85 -18.37 -8.73
N LEU A 335 3.68 -17.74 -7.90
CA LEU A 335 3.30 -17.25 -6.59
C LEU A 335 2.14 -16.24 -6.69
N GLY A 336 2.25 -15.25 -7.60
CA GLY A 336 1.20 -14.24 -7.82
C GLY A 336 -0.13 -14.86 -8.19
N LEU A 337 -0.14 -15.80 -9.16
CA LEU A 337 -1.34 -16.53 -9.58
C LEU A 337 -1.89 -17.41 -8.45
N GLY A 338 -1.04 -18.06 -7.67
CA GLY A 338 -1.45 -18.85 -6.49
C GLY A 338 -2.16 -18.00 -5.45
N LEU A 339 -1.63 -16.82 -5.11
CA LEU A 339 -2.25 -15.87 -4.18
C LEU A 339 -3.60 -15.36 -4.71
N LEU A 340 -3.69 -15.07 -6.01
CA LEU A 340 -4.94 -14.65 -6.65
C LEU A 340 -5.95 -15.79 -6.72
N GLY A 341 -5.51 -17.04 -6.91
CA GLY A 341 -6.35 -18.23 -6.82
C GLY A 341 -6.98 -18.40 -5.43
N LEU A 342 -6.18 -18.20 -4.37
CA LEU A 342 -6.70 -18.20 -3.00
C LEU A 342 -7.69 -17.05 -2.76
N ALA A 343 -7.41 -15.86 -3.31
CA ALA A 343 -8.33 -14.74 -3.23
C ALA A 343 -9.66 -15.02 -3.97
N ALA A 344 -9.58 -15.60 -5.16
CA ALA A 344 -10.76 -16.00 -5.94
C ALA A 344 -11.60 -17.08 -5.22
N LEU A 345 -10.95 -18.06 -4.62
CA LEU A 345 -11.62 -19.08 -3.81
C LEU A 345 -12.34 -18.45 -2.61
N ARG A 346 -11.67 -17.56 -1.89
CA ARG A 346 -12.27 -16.84 -0.75
C ARG A 346 -13.44 -15.96 -1.17
N HIS A 347 -13.33 -15.30 -2.33
CA HIS A 347 -14.42 -14.52 -2.91
C HIS A 347 -15.64 -15.38 -3.28
N ALA A 348 -15.41 -16.51 -3.93
CA ALA A 348 -16.47 -17.45 -4.34
C ALA A 348 -17.21 -18.04 -3.13
N THR A 349 -16.48 -18.41 -2.06
CA THR A 349 -17.10 -18.92 -0.82
C THR A 349 -17.95 -17.87 -0.11
N GLY A 350 -17.51 -16.59 -0.13
CA GLY A 350 -18.29 -15.45 0.40
C GLY A 350 -19.56 -15.17 -0.40
N MET A 351 -19.55 -15.39 -1.73
CA MET A 351 -20.74 -15.26 -2.57
C MET A 351 -21.80 -16.33 -2.22
N ARG A 352 -21.37 -17.58 -2.07
CA ARG A 352 -22.30 -18.68 -1.72
C ARG A 352 -22.99 -18.45 -0.37
N ALA A 353 -22.22 -18.00 0.63
CA ALA A 353 -22.78 -17.71 1.96
C ALA A 353 -23.84 -16.57 1.92
N ALA A 354 -23.64 -15.56 1.08
CA ALA A 354 -24.60 -14.47 0.93
C ALA A 354 -25.90 -14.94 0.24
N VAL A 355 -25.82 -15.73 -0.82
CA VAL A 355 -27.00 -16.27 -1.53
C VAL A 355 -27.83 -17.18 -0.62
N VAL A 356 -27.16 -17.99 0.20
CA VAL A 356 -27.87 -18.85 1.17
C VAL A 356 -28.57 -18.02 2.26
N ALA A 357 -27.96 -16.92 2.71
CA ALA A 357 -28.58 -16.03 3.70
C ALA A 357 -29.76 -15.19 3.14
N GLU A 358 -29.79 -14.92 1.84
CA GLU A 358 -30.92 -14.25 1.17
C GLU A 358 -32.08 -15.21 0.86
N ALA A 359 -31.81 -16.52 0.79
CA ALA A 359 -32.80 -17.56 0.49
C ALA A 359 -33.44 -18.18 1.75
N ALA A 360 -32.90 -17.89 2.95
CA ALA A 360 -33.40 -18.34 4.25
C ALA A 360 -34.18 -17.22 4.98
#